data_bedd2005e3474057017e1d9f02fd04ef
#
_entry.id   bedd2005e3474057017e1d9f02fd04ef
#
_cell.length_a   1.000
_cell.length_b   1.000
_cell.length_c   1.000
_cell.angle_alpha   90.00
_cell.angle_beta   90.00
_cell.angle_gamma   90.00
#
_symmetry.space_group_name_H-M   'P 1'
#
loop_
_entity.id
_entity.type
_entity.pdbx_description
1 polymer ?
#
loop_
_entity_poly.entity_id
_entity_poly.type
_entity_poly.pdbx_seq_one_letter_code
_entity_poly.pdbx_strand_id
1 'polypeptide(L)'
;MPDDRSAATTTTNRGYIDVNAQLGPVVGRAAGADLASLHAEREVHGIRLSLVRSRGALFGDTRTGNEKLLEACEGEGGLVPVAVLAPQRSDGLDDAVALGPRVAALWIDILAGPGAAMDEVLAAAARTGRPLMVPIARSGDATAVGRATAHLGVPVLLVGTHYANSVDTLAAARRWPHLHIETSAMAQLAAIETAVAAIGAERILLGTGAPLRAIQSSLNAIAVARIGDEAKRAILAGNATRLFGLPASAVELPQIHRPQRSIDTHAHLGPMDNDVPTLADDAFLAELARQTSTEIAIASSVEAIETDSEAGNRLLVEACAQHPNLLGYLVADPNDVEAARAQIRRWGDAPGIVGIKIGCEQSQPTASTAIRDLFRVLADYGRPVKIHNDGPGWDAALLGIAQAHPRLPIIVAHGGLGTPSAEGAALTEMADSIHLEMCSSFADLRRVREVARRVPAHKFMFGTDAPLLEPAFVLGTYQDAGIPADREAAVYWDNAARLFGIG
;
A
#
# COMPACT_ATOMS: atom_id res chain seq x y z
N MET A 1 -13.07 26.74 -2.53
CA MET A 1 -11.89 27.53 -2.86
C MET A 1 -11.09 26.72 -3.84
N PRO A 2 -10.75 27.20 -5.04
CA PRO A 2 -9.91 26.44 -5.97
C PRO A 2 -8.50 26.33 -5.41
N ASP A 3 -7.94 25.13 -5.59
CA ASP A 3 -6.59 24.72 -5.21
C ASP A 3 -5.54 25.66 -5.87
N ASP A 4 -4.82 26.39 -5.06
CA ASP A 4 -3.70 27.22 -5.49
C ASP A 4 -2.43 26.36 -5.70
N ARG A 5 -2.48 25.47 -6.70
CA ARG A 5 -1.32 24.73 -7.22
C ARG A 5 -0.65 25.47 -8.37
N SER A 6 -0.64 26.79 -8.38
CA SER A 6 0.04 27.56 -9.41
C SER A 6 1.53 27.79 -9.13
N ALA A 7 2.29 26.74 -8.87
CA ALA A 7 3.69 26.70 -9.27
C ALA A 7 3.70 25.98 -10.62
N ALA A 8 4.06 26.68 -11.69
CA ALA A 8 4.10 26.19 -13.05
C ALA A 8 4.92 24.90 -13.16
N THR A 9 4.31 23.75 -12.90
CA THR A 9 4.84 22.45 -13.28
C THR A 9 4.61 22.33 -14.77
N THR A 10 5.65 22.58 -15.55
CA THR A 10 5.73 22.11 -16.92
C THR A 10 5.44 20.62 -16.89
N THR A 11 4.24 20.25 -17.33
CA THR A 11 3.80 18.85 -17.42
C THR A 11 4.71 18.11 -18.38
N THR A 12 5.69 17.46 -17.84
CA THR A 12 6.63 16.63 -18.61
C THR A 12 6.04 15.24 -18.71
N ASN A 13 5.50 14.91 -19.87
CA ASN A 13 5.19 13.53 -20.22
C ASN A 13 6.48 12.71 -20.12
N ARG A 14 6.61 11.89 -19.05
CA ARG A 14 7.79 11.06 -18.77
C ARG A 14 7.76 9.71 -19.49
N GLY A 15 6.74 9.48 -20.30
CA GLY A 15 6.62 8.30 -21.15
C GLY A 15 6.11 7.04 -20.45
N TYR A 16 5.65 7.12 -19.21
CA TYR A 16 5.18 5.95 -18.44
C TYR A 16 3.88 5.38 -19.00
N ILE A 17 3.72 4.05 -18.87
CA ILE A 17 2.51 3.32 -19.25
C ILE A 17 1.99 2.58 -18.01
N ASP A 18 0.87 3.04 -17.49
CA ASP A 18 0.16 2.40 -16.37
C ASP A 18 -0.79 1.33 -16.92
N VAL A 19 -0.59 0.08 -16.51
CA VAL A 19 -1.44 -1.03 -16.97
C VAL A 19 -2.63 -1.32 -16.07
N ASN A 20 -2.80 -0.59 -14.96
CA ASN A 20 -3.81 -0.89 -13.94
C ASN A 20 -4.57 0.35 -13.47
N ALA A 21 -5.22 1.08 -14.39
CA ALA A 21 -6.10 2.19 -14.03
C ALA A 21 -7.59 1.79 -14.03
N GLN A 22 -8.43 2.61 -13.40
CA GLN A 22 -9.87 2.36 -13.25
C GLN A 22 -10.69 3.62 -13.46
N LEU A 23 -11.91 3.45 -14.02
CA LEU A 23 -12.93 4.50 -14.13
C LEU A 23 -14.28 4.02 -13.60
N GLY A 24 -15.03 4.93 -12.99
CA GLY A 24 -16.42 4.72 -12.59
C GLY A 24 -16.70 4.94 -11.12
N PRO A 25 -17.97 4.80 -10.71
CA PRO A 25 -18.42 5.12 -9.35
C PRO A 25 -17.79 4.19 -8.31
N VAL A 26 -17.60 4.73 -7.12
CA VAL A 26 -17.17 3.97 -5.93
C VAL A 26 -18.30 4.01 -4.91
N VAL A 27 -18.81 2.84 -4.51
CA VAL A 27 -19.92 2.73 -3.56
C VAL A 27 -19.62 3.47 -2.26
N GLY A 28 -20.62 4.18 -1.76
CA GLY A 28 -20.52 4.93 -0.51
C GLY A 28 -19.73 6.25 -0.61
N ARG A 29 -19.47 6.77 -1.82
CA ARG A 29 -18.66 7.98 -2.02
C ARG A 29 -19.28 8.92 -3.04
N ALA A 30 -19.26 10.22 -2.73
CA ALA A 30 -19.80 11.25 -3.62
C ALA A 30 -18.99 11.40 -4.91
N ALA A 31 -17.66 11.18 -4.87
CA ALA A 31 -16.78 11.20 -6.03
C ALA A 31 -16.22 9.79 -6.31
N GLY A 32 -16.28 9.37 -7.55
CA GLY A 32 -15.72 8.11 -8.04
C GLY A 32 -14.30 8.24 -8.57
N ALA A 33 -13.84 7.22 -9.25
CA ALA A 33 -12.70 7.27 -10.14
C ALA A 33 -13.20 7.86 -11.47
N ASP A 34 -13.38 9.18 -11.53
CA ASP A 34 -13.84 9.88 -12.73
C ASP A 34 -12.69 10.23 -13.68
N LEU A 35 -13.06 10.60 -14.90
CA LEU A 35 -12.12 10.89 -15.98
C LEU A 35 -11.21 12.08 -15.62
N ALA A 36 -11.77 13.13 -15.04
CA ALA A 36 -11.02 14.33 -14.66
C ALA A 36 -9.96 14.02 -13.59
N SER A 37 -10.34 13.23 -12.58
CA SER A 37 -9.40 12.75 -11.55
C SER A 37 -8.28 11.91 -12.14
N LEU A 38 -8.60 10.99 -13.06
CA LEU A 38 -7.58 10.15 -13.70
C LEU A 38 -6.62 10.99 -14.56
N HIS A 39 -7.14 11.97 -15.31
CA HIS A 39 -6.29 12.85 -16.10
C HIS A 39 -5.37 13.69 -15.22
N ALA A 40 -5.88 14.29 -14.15
CA ALA A 40 -5.07 15.06 -13.22
C ALA A 40 -3.93 14.23 -12.61
N GLU A 41 -4.21 13.00 -12.16
CA GLU A 41 -3.18 12.12 -11.63
C GLU A 41 -2.15 11.71 -12.70
N ARG A 42 -2.60 11.40 -13.91
CA ARG A 42 -1.69 11.07 -15.02
C ARG A 42 -0.75 12.23 -15.36
N GLU A 43 -1.30 13.42 -15.43
CA GLU A 43 -0.55 14.64 -15.77
C GLU A 43 0.55 14.93 -14.74
N VAL A 44 0.20 14.92 -13.45
CA VAL A 44 1.14 15.17 -12.35
C VAL A 44 2.30 14.17 -12.38
N HIS A 45 2.02 12.89 -12.67
CA HIS A 45 3.02 11.82 -12.57
C HIS A 45 3.71 11.45 -13.90
N GLY A 46 3.39 12.15 -14.99
CA GLY A 46 4.01 11.90 -16.30
C GLY A 46 3.57 10.58 -16.96
N ILE A 47 2.37 10.08 -16.63
CA ILE A 47 1.77 8.89 -17.25
C ILE A 47 1.27 9.24 -18.64
N ARG A 48 1.89 8.67 -19.67
CA ARG A 48 1.52 8.88 -21.07
C ARG A 48 0.28 8.10 -21.49
N LEU A 49 0.25 6.81 -21.14
CA LEU A 49 -0.85 5.91 -21.46
C LEU A 49 -1.32 5.19 -20.19
N SER A 50 -2.63 5.01 -20.06
CA SER A 50 -3.20 4.16 -19.03
C SER A 50 -4.14 3.13 -19.64
N LEU A 51 -3.93 1.84 -19.32
CA LEU A 51 -4.90 0.80 -19.56
C LEU A 51 -5.99 0.90 -18.51
N VAL A 52 -7.22 1.13 -18.94
CA VAL A 52 -8.34 1.50 -18.08
C VAL A 52 -9.46 0.49 -18.16
N ARG A 53 -9.96 0.04 -17.01
CA ARG A 53 -11.16 -0.80 -16.89
C ARG A 53 -12.29 -0.07 -16.18
N SER A 54 -13.53 -0.47 -16.50
CA SER A 54 -14.72 0.10 -15.91
C SER A 54 -15.05 -0.54 -14.56
N ARG A 55 -15.21 0.28 -13.50
CA ARG A 55 -15.76 -0.17 -12.22
C ARG A 55 -17.23 -0.55 -12.34
N GLY A 56 -17.99 0.14 -13.22
CA GLY A 56 -19.37 -0.22 -13.53
C GLY A 56 -19.49 -1.62 -14.15
N ALA A 57 -18.51 -2.01 -14.98
CA ALA A 57 -18.46 -3.35 -15.55
C ALA A 57 -18.05 -4.42 -14.52
N LEU A 58 -17.15 -4.06 -13.57
CA LEU A 58 -16.70 -4.99 -12.52
C LEU A 58 -17.77 -5.29 -11.46
N PHE A 59 -18.52 -4.27 -11.03
CA PHE A 59 -19.38 -4.34 -9.85
C PHE A 59 -20.87 -4.08 -10.15
N GLY A 60 -21.21 -3.82 -11.39
CA GLY A 60 -22.57 -3.53 -11.86
C GLY A 60 -22.93 -4.32 -13.11
N ASP A 61 -23.55 -3.65 -14.10
CA ASP A 61 -23.83 -4.27 -15.39
C ASP A 61 -22.60 -4.24 -16.30
N THR A 62 -22.06 -5.42 -16.59
CA THR A 62 -20.80 -5.59 -17.33
C THR A 62 -20.86 -4.98 -18.73
N ARG A 63 -21.95 -5.23 -19.47
CA ARG A 63 -22.08 -4.73 -20.85
C ARG A 63 -22.17 -3.21 -20.87
N THR A 64 -23.11 -2.64 -20.15
CA THR A 64 -23.26 -1.17 -20.04
C THR A 64 -21.99 -0.50 -19.52
N GLY A 65 -21.30 -1.14 -18.56
CA GLY A 65 -20.04 -0.63 -18.04
C GLY A 65 -18.92 -0.63 -19.07
N ASN A 66 -18.81 -1.65 -19.91
CA ASN A 66 -17.85 -1.70 -21.01
C ASN A 66 -18.18 -0.69 -22.11
N GLU A 67 -19.45 -0.54 -22.49
CA GLU A 67 -19.89 0.44 -23.48
C GLU A 67 -19.53 1.87 -23.07
N LYS A 68 -19.88 2.26 -21.83
CA LYS A 68 -19.51 3.56 -21.26
C LYS A 68 -18.01 3.78 -21.19
N LEU A 69 -17.23 2.74 -20.92
CA LEU A 69 -15.77 2.83 -20.95
C LEU A 69 -15.25 3.13 -22.36
N LEU A 70 -15.76 2.40 -23.36
CA LEU A 70 -15.36 2.60 -24.74
C LEU A 70 -15.70 4.02 -25.21
N GLU A 71 -16.90 4.50 -24.91
CA GLU A 71 -17.32 5.88 -25.19
C GLU A 71 -16.39 6.90 -24.49
N ALA A 72 -16.05 6.67 -23.21
CA ALA A 72 -15.14 7.54 -22.46
C ALA A 72 -13.70 7.55 -23.02
N CYS A 73 -13.28 6.48 -23.67
CA CYS A 73 -11.94 6.40 -24.30
C CYS A 73 -11.94 6.98 -25.72
N GLU A 74 -13.10 7.16 -26.36
CA GLU A 74 -13.19 7.73 -27.72
C GLU A 74 -12.74 9.20 -27.70
N GLY A 75 -11.70 9.50 -28.50
CA GLY A 75 -11.15 10.86 -28.58
C GLY A 75 -10.23 11.27 -27.43
N GLU A 76 -10.11 10.45 -26.39
CA GLU A 76 -9.25 10.71 -25.24
C GLU A 76 -7.84 10.16 -25.48
N GLY A 77 -6.91 11.03 -25.87
CA GLY A 77 -5.50 10.66 -26.04
C GLY A 77 -4.89 10.16 -24.74
N GLY A 78 -4.45 8.88 -24.76
CA GLY A 78 -3.74 8.30 -23.62
C GLY A 78 -4.56 7.35 -22.74
N LEU A 79 -5.83 7.12 -23.04
CA LEU A 79 -6.63 6.05 -22.41
C LEU A 79 -6.75 4.87 -23.37
N VAL A 80 -6.49 3.68 -22.85
CA VAL A 80 -6.50 2.42 -23.60
C VAL A 80 -7.49 1.47 -22.91
N PRO A 81 -8.63 1.14 -23.55
CA PRO A 81 -9.67 0.38 -22.87
C PRO A 81 -9.29 -1.08 -22.63
N VAL A 82 -9.70 -1.59 -21.47
CA VAL A 82 -9.67 -3.00 -21.06
C VAL A 82 -11.10 -3.44 -20.79
N ALA A 83 -11.61 -4.39 -21.57
CA ALA A 83 -12.98 -4.87 -21.38
C ALA A 83 -13.05 -5.91 -20.27
N VAL A 84 -14.07 -5.81 -19.43
CA VAL A 84 -14.40 -6.79 -18.40
C VAL A 84 -15.27 -7.88 -19.02
N LEU A 85 -14.94 -9.14 -18.76
CA LEU A 85 -15.74 -10.31 -19.13
C LEU A 85 -16.43 -10.86 -17.88
N ALA A 86 -17.66 -11.31 -18.03
CA ALA A 86 -18.48 -11.90 -16.99
C ALA A 86 -18.92 -13.32 -17.37
N PRO A 87 -18.13 -14.38 -17.07
CA PRO A 87 -18.43 -15.76 -17.44
C PRO A 87 -19.72 -16.30 -16.86
N GLN A 88 -20.23 -15.68 -15.78
CA GLN A 88 -21.51 -16.02 -15.15
C GLN A 88 -22.72 -15.53 -15.95
N ARG A 89 -22.53 -14.76 -17.01
CA ARG A 89 -23.60 -14.29 -17.91
C ARG A 89 -23.73 -15.22 -19.12
N SER A 90 -24.97 -15.42 -19.60
CA SER A 90 -25.25 -16.26 -20.76
C SER A 90 -24.64 -15.73 -22.07
N ASP A 91 -24.37 -14.41 -22.15
CA ASP A 91 -23.79 -13.72 -23.31
C ASP A 91 -22.28 -13.41 -23.16
N GLY A 92 -21.62 -13.92 -22.11
CA GLY A 92 -20.20 -13.67 -21.87
C GLY A 92 -19.26 -14.16 -22.98
N LEU A 93 -19.65 -15.22 -23.69
CA LEU A 93 -18.92 -15.73 -24.84
C LEU A 93 -18.98 -14.78 -26.04
N ASP A 94 -20.18 -14.25 -26.35
CA ASP A 94 -20.37 -13.29 -27.45
C ASP A 94 -19.66 -11.98 -27.15
N ASP A 95 -19.69 -11.52 -25.92
CA ASP A 95 -18.97 -10.32 -25.46
C ASP A 95 -17.45 -10.46 -25.65
N ALA A 96 -16.86 -11.60 -25.35
CA ALA A 96 -15.42 -11.84 -25.56
C ALA A 96 -15.02 -11.64 -27.02
N VAL A 97 -15.81 -12.18 -27.95
CA VAL A 97 -15.58 -12.08 -29.39
C VAL A 97 -15.79 -10.65 -29.91
N ALA A 98 -16.89 -10.00 -29.47
CA ALA A 98 -17.26 -8.67 -29.94
C ALA A 98 -16.31 -7.57 -29.44
N LEU A 99 -15.82 -7.68 -28.19
CA LEU A 99 -15.00 -6.66 -27.56
C LEU A 99 -13.50 -6.78 -27.89
N GLY A 100 -13.00 -8.00 -28.16
CA GLY A 100 -11.58 -8.24 -28.39
C GLY A 100 -10.91 -7.30 -29.42
N PRO A 101 -11.50 -7.01 -30.60
CA PRO A 101 -10.92 -6.09 -31.57
C PRO A 101 -10.84 -4.63 -31.11
N ARG A 102 -11.65 -4.22 -30.12
CA ARG A 102 -11.86 -2.84 -29.67
C ARG A 102 -11.00 -2.46 -28.45
N VAL A 103 -10.30 -3.42 -27.84
CA VAL A 103 -9.60 -3.25 -26.56
C VAL A 103 -8.17 -3.76 -26.61
N ALA A 104 -7.32 -3.31 -25.69
CA ALA A 104 -5.94 -3.79 -25.58
C ALA A 104 -5.82 -5.10 -24.81
N ALA A 105 -6.73 -5.35 -23.86
CA ALA A 105 -6.74 -6.57 -23.04
C ALA A 105 -8.17 -6.90 -22.59
N LEU A 106 -8.34 -8.12 -22.10
CA LEU A 106 -9.59 -8.61 -21.54
C LEU A 106 -9.38 -8.93 -20.06
N TRP A 107 -10.18 -8.32 -19.20
CA TRP A 107 -10.21 -8.59 -17.76
C TRP A 107 -11.19 -9.70 -17.45
N ILE A 108 -10.74 -10.71 -16.73
CA ILE A 108 -11.58 -11.82 -16.31
C ILE A 108 -11.21 -12.30 -14.91
N ASP A 109 -12.20 -12.41 -14.02
CA ASP A 109 -12.02 -13.02 -12.70
C ASP A 109 -12.22 -14.53 -12.79
N ILE A 110 -11.16 -15.25 -13.07
CA ILE A 110 -11.14 -16.72 -13.19
C ILE A 110 -11.48 -17.38 -11.84
N LEU A 111 -11.17 -16.70 -10.74
CA LEU A 111 -11.33 -17.25 -9.38
C LEU A 111 -12.74 -17.07 -8.83
N ALA A 112 -13.59 -16.29 -9.49
CA ALA A 112 -14.99 -16.10 -9.10
C ALA A 112 -15.86 -17.38 -9.20
N GLY A 113 -15.37 -18.42 -9.90
CA GLY A 113 -15.97 -19.75 -9.91
C GLY A 113 -15.53 -20.58 -11.11
N PRO A 114 -15.10 -21.83 -10.89
CA PRO A 114 -14.82 -22.77 -11.97
C PRO A 114 -16.13 -23.25 -12.61
N GLY A 115 -16.10 -23.52 -13.91
CA GLY A 115 -17.23 -24.12 -14.61
C GLY A 115 -17.05 -24.17 -16.12
N ALA A 116 -17.85 -24.95 -16.83
CA ALA A 116 -17.76 -25.12 -18.28
C ALA A 116 -17.89 -23.77 -19.02
N ALA A 117 -18.71 -22.86 -18.55
CA ALA A 117 -18.84 -21.53 -19.12
C ALA A 117 -17.53 -20.71 -19.00
N MET A 118 -16.79 -20.86 -17.89
CA MET A 118 -15.49 -20.23 -17.72
C MET A 118 -14.49 -20.71 -18.78
N ASP A 119 -14.40 -22.01 -19.01
CA ASP A 119 -13.48 -22.59 -20.00
C ASP A 119 -13.83 -22.14 -21.41
N GLU A 120 -15.12 -22.07 -21.77
CA GLU A 120 -15.57 -21.57 -23.07
C GLU A 120 -15.25 -20.08 -23.27
N VAL A 121 -15.48 -19.23 -22.26
CA VAL A 121 -15.17 -17.79 -22.30
C VAL A 121 -13.66 -17.58 -22.38
N LEU A 122 -12.86 -18.32 -21.61
CA LEU A 122 -11.39 -18.26 -21.70
C LEU A 122 -10.89 -18.65 -23.09
N ALA A 123 -11.44 -19.73 -23.67
CA ALA A 123 -11.09 -20.14 -25.02
C ALA A 123 -11.50 -19.09 -26.07
N ALA A 124 -12.67 -18.45 -25.90
CA ALA A 124 -13.09 -17.37 -26.80
C ALA A 124 -12.20 -16.14 -26.66
N ALA A 125 -11.90 -15.72 -25.42
CA ALA A 125 -11.00 -14.61 -25.14
C ALA A 125 -9.58 -14.87 -25.74
N ALA A 126 -9.05 -16.07 -25.58
CA ALA A 126 -7.76 -16.44 -26.15
C ALA A 126 -7.73 -16.35 -27.69
N ARG A 127 -8.84 -16.73 -28.37
CA ARG A 127 -8.94 -16.60 -29.83
C ARG A 127 -8.85 -15.15 -30.34
N THR A 128 -9.10 -14.17 -29.50
CA THR A 128 -8.90 -12.73 -29.86
C THR A 128 -7.41 -12.36 -29.98
N GLY A 129 -6.51 -13.18 -29.43
CA GLY A 129 -5.07 -12.88 -29.35
C GLY A 129 -4.73 -11.77 -28.34
N ARG A 130 -5.71 -11.26 -27.58
CA ARG A 130 -5.49 -10.22 -26.57
C ARG A 130 -4.96 -10.83 -25.27
N PRO A 131 -4.03 -10.14 -24.57
CA PRO A 131 -3.64 -10.52 -23.23
C PRO A 131 -4.84 -10.55 -22.26
N LEU A 132 -4.82 -11.51 -21.33
CA LEU A 132 -5.79 -11.55 -20.24
C LEU A 132 -5.23 -10.80 -19.03
N MET A 133 -6.09 -10.10 -18.31
CA MET A 133 -5.79 -9.50 -17.02
C MET A 133 -6.63 -10.17 -15.95
N VAL A 134 -5.99 -10.75 -14.94
CA VAL A 134 -6.64 -11.60 -13.93
C VAL A 134 -6.32 -11.10 -12.53
N PRO A 135 -7.34 -10.75 -11.72
CA PRO A 135 -7.10 -10.37 -10.32
C PRO A 135 -6.65 -11.57 -9.50
N ILE A 136 -5.72 -11.33 -8.58
CA ILE A 136 -5.28 -12.26 -7.55
C ILE A 136 -5.29 -11.56 -6.18
N ALA A 137 -5.59 -12.29 -5.11
CA ALA A 137 -5.68 -11.72 -3.76
C ALA A 137 -5.05 -12.61 -2.68
N ARG A 138 -5.05 -13.93 -2.88
CA ARG A 138 -4.64 -14.91 -1.88
C ARG A 138 -3.50 -15.78 -2.39
N SER A 139 -2.74 -16.37 -1.46
CA SER A 139 -1.82 -17.46 -1.80
C SER A 139 -2.59 -18.63 -2.45
N GLY A 140 -2.04 -19.18 -3.54
CA GLY A 140 -2.70 -20.21 -4.36
C GLY A 140 -3.44 -19.67 -5.59
N ASP A 141 -3.81 -18.39 -5.61
CA ASP A 141 -4.55 -17.79 -6.73
C ASP A 141 -3.72 -17.81 -8.03
N ALA A 142 -2.47 -17.38 -7.98
CA ALA A 142 -1.58 -17.35 -9.14
C ALA A 142 -1.34 -18.77 -9.69
N THR A 143 -1.18 -19.76 -8.82
CA THR A 143 -1.08 -21.17 -9.19
C THR A 143 -2.35 -21.65 -9.89
N ALA A 144 -3.54 -21.32 -9.39
CA ALA A 144 -4.81 -21.67 -10.02
C ALA A 144 -4.95 -21.02 -11.41
N VAL A 145 -4.64 -19.73 -11.53
CA VAL A 145 -4.64 -19.00 -12.81
C VAL A 145 -3.66 -19.62 -13.80
N GLY A 146 -2.42 -19.93 -13.36
CA GLY A 146 -1.41 -20.53 -14.22
C GLY A 146 -1.86 -21.88 -14.79
N ARG A 147 -2.51 -22.72 -14.00
CA ARG A 147 -3.10 -24.00 -14.47
C ARG A 147 -4.22 -23.79 -15.45
N ALA A 148 -5.16 -22.88 -15.15
CA ALA A 148 -6.33 -22.63 -15.99
C ALA A 148 -5.96 -22.04 -17.34
N THR A 149 -4.85 -21.30 -17.44
CA THR A 149 -4.48 -20.56 -18.65
C THR A 149 -3.30 -21.16 -19.42
N ALA A 150 -2.66 -22.22 -18.92
CA ALA A 150 -1.43 -22.79 -19.52
C ALA A 150 -1.57 -23.22 -20.98
N HIS A 151 -2.78 -23.58 -21.41
CA HIS A 151 -3.06 -24.08 -22.77
C HIS A 151 -3.58 -23.00 -23.73
N LEU A 152 -3.79 -21.77 -23.27
CA LEU A 152 -4.48 -20.73 -24.05
C LEU A 152 -3.60 -20.04 -25.08
N GLY A 153 -2.27 -20.08 -24.91
CA GLY A 153 -1.32 -19.48 -25.85
C GLY A 153 -1.30 -17.94 -25.88
N VAL A 154 -1.92 -17.28 -24.91
CA VAL A 154 -1.92 -15.82 -24.76
C VAL A 154 -1.25 -15.40 -23.45
N PRO A 155 -0.62 -14.20 -23.39
CA PRO A 155 -0.08 -13.67 -22.16
C PRO A 155 -1.18 -13.40 -21.12
N VAL A 156 -0.84 -13.59 -19.84
CA VAL A 156 -1.72 -13.30 -18.70
C VAL A 156 -1.01 -12.36 -17.75
N LEU A 157 -1.62 -11.20 -17.48
CA LEU A 157 -1.16 -10.26 -16.47
C LEU A 157 -1.93 -10.52 -15.15
N LEU A 158 -1.20 -10.95 -14.14
CA LEU A 158 -1.72 -11.09 -12.77
C LEU A 158 -1.76 -9.68 -12.13
N VAL A 159 -2.91 -9.30 -11.58
CA VAL A 159 -3.14 -7.99 -10.98
C VAL A 159 -3.38 -8.15 -9.49
N GLY A 160 -2.57 -7.46 -8.67
CA GLY A 160 -2.67 -7.50 -7.22
C GLY A 160 -1.63 -8.36 -6.52
N THR A 161 -0.42 -8.48 -7.09
CA THR A 161 0.72 -9.08 -6.40
C THR A 161 1.04 -8.29 -5.13
N HIS A 162 0.97 -8.95 -3.97
CA HIS A 162 1.07 -8.36 -2.65
C HIS A 162 1.86 -9.30 -1.71
N TYR A 163 2.40 -8.84 -0.59
CA TYR A 163 3.19 -9.67 0.33
C TYR A 163 2.48 -10.97 0.75
N ALA A 164 1.15 -10.95 0.91
CA ALA A 164 0.38 -12.14 1.28
C ALA A 164 0.26 -13.21 0.17
N ASN A 165 0.62 -12.90 -1.07
CA ASN A 165 0.56 -13.84 -2.20
C ASN A 165 1.82 -13.86 -3.06
N SER A 166 2.85 -13.07 -2.72
CA SER A 166 4.07 -12.88 -3.54
C SER A 166 4.80 -14.20 -3.81
N VAL A 167 4.96 -15.04 -2.79
CA VAL A 167 5.66 -16.33 -2.90
C VAL A 167 4.98 -17.25 -3.92
N ASP A 168 3.65 -17.43 -3.83
CA ASP A 168 2.88 -18.21 -4.81
C ASP A 168 2.93 -17.57 -6.20
N THR A 169 2.79 -16.24 -6.26
CA THR A 169 2.80 -15.50 -7.53
C THR A 169 4.12 -15.68 -8.28
N LEU A 170 5.26 -15.53 -7.59
CA LEU A 170 6.57 -15.70 -8.20
C LEU A 170 6.87 -17.15 -8.56
N ALA A 171 6.46 -18.10 -7.73
CA ALA A 171 6.58 -19.53 -8.02
C ALA A 171 5.75 -19.92 -9.25
N ALA A 172 4.50 -19.44 -9.34
CA ALA A 172 3.62 -19.65 -10.48
C ALA A 172 4.21 -19.02 -11.76
N ALA A 173 4.67 -17.76 -11.69
CA ALA A 173 5.24 -17.09 -12.84
C ALA A 173 6.55 -17.73 -13.33
N ARG A 174 7.37 -18.33 -12.46
CA ARG A 174 8.52 -19.14 -12.85
C ARG A 174 8.10 -20.40 -13.62
N ARG A 175 7.04 -21.06 -13.15
CA ARG A 175 6.55 -22.30 -13.76
C ARG A 175 5.84 -22.07 -15.10
N TRP A 176 5.09 -20.95 -15.22
CA TRP A 176 4.31 -20.60 -16.39
C TRP A 176 4.80 -19.29 -17.02
N PRO A 177 5.66 -19.37 -18.05
CA PRO A 177 6.30 -18.18 -18.64
C PRO A 177 5.34 -17.17 -19.29
N HIS A 178 4.09 -17.54 -19.57
CA HIS A 178 3.06 -16.63 -20.09
C HIS A 178 2.45 -15.71 -19.01
N LEU A 179 2.76 -15.94 -17.71
CA LEU A 179 2.32 -15.09 -16.61
C LEU A 179 3.26 -13.87 -16.46
N HIS A 180 2.66 -12.71 -16.34
CA HIS A 180 3.27 -11.42 -16.06
C HIS A 180 2.67 -10.86 -14.76
N ILE A 181 3.34 -9.91 -14.11
CA ILE A 181 2.86 -9.25 -12.88
C ILE A 181 2.94 -7.74 -13.03
N GLU A 182 2.21 -6.99 -12.18
CA GLU A 182 2.24 -5.53 -12.15
C GLU A 182 2.47 -5.00 -10.73
N THR A 183 2.90 -3.73 -10.64
CA THR A 183 3.50 -3.17 -9.42
C THR A 183 2.54 -2.49 -8.44
N SER A 184 1.24 -2.34 -8.75
CA SER A 184 0.33 -1.48 -7.97
C SER A 184 0.14 -1.88 -6.50
N ALA A 185 0.41 -3.15 -6.17
CA ALA A 185 0.30 -3.67 -4.81
C ALA A 185 1.62 -4.26 -4.27
N MET A 186 2.72 -4.12 -5.00
CA MET A 186 4.05 -4.60 -4.61
C MET A 186 4.68 -3.62 -3.58
N ALA A 187 4.06 -3.56 -2.41
CA ALA A 187 4.44 -2.62 -1.36
C ALA A 187 5.50 -3.18 -0.38
N GLN A 188 5.87 -4.44 -0.47
CA GLN A 188 6.82 -5.14 0.39
C GLN A 188 8.25 -4.68 0.12
N LEU A 189 9.09 -4.65 1.16
CA LEU A 189 10.52 -4.32 1.02
C LEU A 189 11.21 -5.23 -0.01
N ALA A 190 11.94 -4.61 -0.95
CA ALA A 190 12.66 -5.28 -2.03
C ALA A 190 11.79 -6.16 -2.95
N ALA A 191 10.47 -5.91 -3.02
CA ALA A 191 9.54 -6.72 -3.83
C ALA A 191 9.92 -6.72 -5.32
N ILE A 192 10.36 -5.58 -5.85
CA ILE A 192 10.74 -5.46 -7.27
C ILE A 192 12.02 -6.22 -7.57
N GLU A 193 13.05 -6.08 -6.72
CA GLU A 193 14.30 -6.82 -6.84
C GLU A 193 14.08 -8.34 -6.80
N THR A 194 13.28 -8.79 -5.82
CA THR A 194 12.92 -10.20 -5.66
C THR A 194 12.19 -10.73 -6.89
N ALA A 195 11.24 -9.94 -7.42
CA ALA A 195 10.51 -10.32 -8.62
C ALA A 195 11.42 -10.36 -9.87
N VAL A 196 12.29 -9.36 -10.05
CA VAL A 196 13.26 -9.34 -11.16
C VAL A 196 14.21 -10.54 -11.09
N ALA A 197 14.70 -10.87 -9.90
CA ALA A 197 15.55 -12.05 -9.71
C ALA A 197 14.81 -13.37 -10.00
N ALA A 198 13.51 -13.44 -9.68
CA ALA A 198 12.71 -14.64 -9.84
C ALA A 198 12.25 -14.89 -11.27
N ILE A 199 11.82 -13.86 -12.01
CA ILE A 199 11.12 -14.00 -13.29
C ILE A 199 11.66 -13.12 -14.43
N GLY A 200 12.66 -12.27 -14.17
CA GLY A 200 13.18 -11.29 -15.14
C GLY A 200 12.36 -10.01 -15.21
N ALA A 201 13.03 -8.89 -15.46
CA ALA A 201 12.40 -7.57 -15.53
C ALA A 201 11.36 -7.47 -16.68
N GLU A 202 11.53 -8.23 -17.74
CA GLU A 202 10.69 -8.21 -18.96
C GLU A 202 9.25 -8.71 -18.73
N ARG A 203 8.96 -9.30 -17.56
CA ARG A 203 7.63 -9.80 -17.19
C ARG A 203 6.95 -8.99 -16.08
N ILE A 204 7.55 -7.86 -15.71
CA ILE A 204 7.01 -6.94 -14.69
C ILE A 204 6.57 -5.66 -15.39
N LEU A 205 5.37 -5.15 -15.07
CA LEU A 205 4.80 -3.96 -15.68
C LEU A 205 4.43 -2.92 -14.61
N LEU A 206 4.51 -1.63 -14.96
CA LEU A 206 4.02 -0.56 -14.10
C LEU A 206 2.49 -0.64 -14.03
N GLY A 207 1.96 -0.95 -12.86
CA GLY A 207 0.56 -0.75 -12.48
C GLY A 207 0.49 0.20 -11.29
N THR A 208 -0.52 1.06 -11.25
CA THR A 208 -0.65 2.06 -10.18
C THR A 208 -1.94 1.94 -9.37
N GLY A 209 -3.01 1.40 -9.96
CA GLY A 209 -4.34 1.39 -9.35
C GLY A 209 -5.03 2.77 -9.39
N ALA A 210 -4.53 3.68 -10.22
CA ALA A 210 -5.04 5.05 -10.35
C ALA A 210 -6.53 5.09 -10.74
N PRO A 211 -7.24 6.14 -10.34
CA PRO A 211 -6.90 7.21 -9.41
C PRO A 211 -7.21 6.86 -7.94
N LEU A 212 -7.37 5.58 -7.62
CA LEU A 212 -7.76 5.12 -6.29
C LEU A 212 -6.56 4.89 -5.35
N ARG A 213 -5.38 4.65 -5.91
CA ARG A 213 -4.12 4.50 -5.18
C ARG A 213 -3.15 5.61 -5.55
N ALA A 214 -2.18 5.84 -4.70
CA ALA A 214 -1.09 6.77 -4.92
C ALA A 214 -0.18 6.27 -6.05
N ILE A 215 -0.10 7.01 -7.15
CA ILE A 215 0.79 6.69 -8.28
C ILE A 215 2.25 6.78 -7.85
N GLN A 216 2.57 7.79 -7.04
CA GLN A 216 3.94 8.03 -6.58
C GLN A 216 4.49 6.85 -5.78
N SER A 217 3.64 6.07 -5.10
CA SER A 217 4.05 4.86 -4.39
C SER A 217 4.72 3.83 -5.31
N SER A 218 4.07 3.48 -6.43
CA SER A 218 4.65 2.55 -7.42
C SER A 218 5.90 3.13 -8.09
N LEU A 219 5.90 4.44 -8.41
CA LEU A 219 7.06 5.09 -9.02
C LEU A 219 8.26 5.15 -8.07
N ASN A 220 8.05 5.45 -6.80
CA ASN A 220 9.12 5.46 -5.80
C ASN A 220 9.71 4.07 -5.59
N ALA A 221 8.89 3.02 -5.49
CA ALA A 221 9.36 1.65 -5.35
C ALA A 221 10.27 1.25 -6.53
N ILE A 222 9.87 1.59 -7.78
CA ILE A 222 10.71 1.34 -8.96
C ILE A 222 12.00 2.18 -8.92
N ALA A 223 11.91 3.43 -8.47
CA ALA A 223 13.06 4.33 -8.41
C ALA A 223 14.16 3.82 -7.46
N VAL A 224 13.76 3.33 -6.25
CA VAL A 224 14.72 2.84 -5.24
C VAL A 224 15.23 1.44 -5.53
N ALA A 225 14.49 0.64 -6.31
CA ALA A 225 14.85 -0.74 -6.59
C ALA A 225 16.29 -0.86 -7.11
N ARG A 226 17.06 -1.79 -6.54
CA ARG A 226 18.46 -2.06 -6.89
C ARG A 226 18.56 -2.94 -8.13
N ILE A 227 17.97 -2.45 -9.24
CA ILE A 227 18.01 -3.06 -10.57
C ILE A 227 18.57 -2.05 -11.59
N GLY A 228 19.06 -2.53 -12.72
CA GLY A 228 19.63 -1.66 -13.75
C GLY A 228 18.59 -0.71 -14.37
N ASP A 229 19.05 0.44 -14.84
CA ASP A 229 18.22 1.48 -15.47
C ASP A 229 17.39 0.98 -16.66
N GLU A 230 17.94 0.06 -17.45
CA GLU A 230 17.22 -0.57 -18.55
C GLU A 230 16.04 -1.40 -18.04
N ALA A 231 16.24 -2.17 -16.98
CA ALA A 231 15.17 -2.93 -16.32
C ALA A 231 14.06 -1.99 -15.80
N LYS A 232 14.43 -0.85 -15.18
CA LYS A 232 13.46 0.16 -14.75
C LYS A 232 12.66 0.72 -15.92
N ARG A 233 13.31 1.09 -17.03
CA ARG A 233 12.62 1.58 -18.24
C ARG A 233 11.72 0.51 -18.84
N ALA A 234 12.15 -0.76 -18.83
CA ALA A 234 11.33 -1.87 -19.29
C ALA A 234 10.04 -1.99 -18.44
N ILE A 235 10.14 -1.93 -17.11
CA ILE A 235 9.00 -1.98 -16.20
C ILE A 235 8.08 -0.77 -16.39
N LEU A 236 8.64 0.45 -16.50
CA LEU A 236 7.89 1.69 -16.59
C LEU A 236 7.06 1.82 -17.88
N ALA A 237 7.50 1.23 -19.00
CA ALA A 237 6.76 1.30 -20.25
C ALA A 237 7.11 0.21 -21.28
N GLY A 238 8.37 -0.20 -21.40
CA GLY A 238 8.82 -1.08 -22.48
C GLY A 238 8.06 -2.41 -22.54
N ASN A 239 7.79 -3.00 -21.39
CA ASN A 239 7.06 -4.27 -21.28
C ASN A 239 5.59 -4.11 -21.69
N ALA A 240 4.93 -3.03 -21.25
CA ALA A 240 3.56 -2.72 -21.65
C ALA A 240 3.46 -2.44 -23.16
N THR A 241 4.42 -1.69 -23.73
CA THR A 241 4.52 -1.46 -25.17
C THR A 241 4.54 -2.78 -25.92
N ARG A 242 5.38 -3.72 -25.51
CA ARG A 242 5.53 -5.02 -26.17
C ARG A 242 4.31 -5.92 -25.96
N LEU A 243 3.82 -6.01 -24.70
CA LEU A 243 2.74 -6.92 -24.34
C LEU A 243 1.40 -6.55 -25.00
N PHE A 244 1.08 -5.25 -25.06
CA PHE A 244 -0.20 -4.74 -25.56
C PHE A 244 -0.14 -4.11 -26.94
N GLY A 245 1.04 -4.14 -27.61
CA GLY A 245 1.21 -3.55 -28.94
C GLY A 245 1.06 -2.04 -28.97
N LEU A 246 1.50 -1.34 -27.91
CA LEU A 246 1.32 0.10 -27.75
C LEU A 246 2.48 0.89 -28.42
N PRO A 247 2.26 2.18 -28.77
CA PRO A 247 3.34 3.00 -29.32
C PRO A 247 4.49 3.16 -28.32
N ALA A 248 5.73 2.97 -28.79
CA ALA A 248 6.92 3.21 -27.99
C ALA A 248 7.13 4.69 -27.67
N SER A 249 7.79 4.98 -26.56
CA SER A 249 8.22 6.33 -26.19
C SER A 249 9.54 6.30 -25.42
N ALA A 250 10.24 7.44 -25.40
CA ALA A 250 11.32 7.64 -24.45
C ALA A 250 10.78 7.64 -23.02
N VAL A 251 11.53 7.03 -22.10
CA VAL A 251 11.14 6.88 -20.70
C VAL A 251 12.20 7.53 -19.83
N GLU A 252 11.79 8.53 -19.04
CA GLU A 252 12.62 9.11 -17.98
C GLU A 252 12.52 8.26 -16.72
N LEU A 253 13.63 8.13 -15.99
CA LEU A 253 13.59 7.44 -14.70
C LEU A 253 12.95 8.33 -13.63
N PRO A 254 12.09 7.78 -12.76
CA PRO A 254 11.47 8.56 -11.70
C PRO A 254 12.50 9.01 -10.66
N GLN A 255 12.35 10.24 -10.18
CA GLN A 255 13.14 10.82 -9.12
C GLN A 255 12.34 10.80 -7.82
N ILE A 256 12.98 10.46 -6.70
CA ILE A 256 12.35 10.50 -5.39
C ILE A 256 12.62 11.86 -4.74
N HIS A 257 11.56 12.54 -4.39
CA HIS A 257 11.62 13.75 -3.57
C HIS A 257 11.53 13.34 -2.10
N ARG A 258 12.67 13.24 -1.42
CA ARG A 258 12.74 12.91 0.00
C ARG A 258 12.54 14.17 0.85
N PRO A 259 11.95 14.04 2.07
CA PRO A 259 12.01 15.12 3.05
C PRO A 259 13.48 15.45 3.39
N GLN A 260 13.73 16.62 3.90
CA GLN A 260 15.07 17.02 4.32
C GLN A 260 15.61 16.07 5.40
N ARG A 261 14.75 15.69 6.33
CA ARG A 261 14.96 14.71 7.39
C ARG A 261 13.65 14.09 7.82
N SER A 262 13.68 12.90 8.41
CA SER A 262 12.47 12.30 8.99
C SER A 262 12.76 11.48 10.25
N ILE A 263 11.71 11.35 11.07
CA ILE A 263 11.60 10.34 12.12
C ILE A 263 10.54 9.35 11.65
N ASP A 264 10.93 8.11 11.47
CA ASP A 264 9.99 7.04 11.21
C ASP A 264 9.39 6.56 12.54
N THR A 265 8.12 6.85 12.75
CA THR A 265 7.44 6.49 14.01
C THR A 265 6.81 5.11 13.99
N HIS A 266 6.90 4.37 12.87
CA HIS A 266 6.34 3.03 12.75
C HIS A 266 7.27 2.10 11.98
N ALA A 267 8.08 1.38 12.69
CA ALA A 267 9.00 0.39 12.16
C ALA A 267 9.01 -0.88 13.01
N HIS A 268 9.58 -1.95 12.47
CA HIS A 268 9.66 -3.25 13.11
C HIS A 268 11.05 -3.84 13.00
N LEU A 269 11.47 -4.63 14.00
CA LEU A 269 12.73 -5.37 14.00
C LEU A 269 12.45 -6.86 14.10
N GLY A 270 13.30 -7.64 13.43
CA GLY A 270 13.23 -9.08 13.44
C GLY A 270 12.61 -9.69 12.18
N PRO A 271 12.66 -11.03 12.06
CA PRO A 271 12.10 -11.75 10.93
C PRO A 271 10.57 -11.63 10.91
N MET A 272 10.01 -11.58 9.70
CA MET A 272 8.56 -11.61 9.47
C MET A 272 8.17 -12.87 8.70
N ASP A 273 6.97 -13.38 8.92
CA ASP A 273 6.45 -14.60 8.28
C ASP A 273 6.16 -14.43 6.76
N ASN A 274 6.17 -13.21 6.27
CA ASN A 274 6.10 -12.91 4.85
C ASN A 274 7.52 -12.93 4.24
N ASP A 275 7.66 -13.17 2.95
CA ASP A 275 8.95 -13.19 2.22
C ASP A 275 9.62 -11.78 2.21
N VAL A 276 9.82 -11.23 3.41
CA VAL A 276 10.44 -9.92 3.67
C VAL A 276 11.89 -10.16 4.09
N PRO A 277 12.87 -9.47 3.48
CA PRO A 277 14.26 -9.60 3.89
C PRO A 277 14.46 -9.20 5.35
N THR A 278 15.05 -10.10 6.16
CA THR A 278 15.52 -9.74 7.50
C THR A 278 16.83 -8.97 7.37
N LEU A 279 16.84 -7.74 7.84
CA LEU A 279 18.01 -6.88 7.85
C LEU A 279 18.61 -6.81 9.25
N ALA A 280 19.95 -6.75 9.36
CA ALA A 280 20.61 -6.35 10.58
C ALA A 280 20.32 -4.88 10.88
N ASP A 281 20.36 -4.46 12.14
CA ASP A 281 19.86 -3.15 12.60
C ASP A 281 20.54 -1.97 11.89
N ASP A 282 21.86 -2.01 11.67
CA ASP A 282 22.59 -0.99 10.94
C ASP A 282 22.24 -0.94 9.45
N ALA A 283 22.03 -2.10 8.82
CA ALA A 283 21.58 -2.20 7.44
C ALA A 283 20.13 -1.71 7.29
N PHE A 284 19.27 -2.00 8.26
CA PHE A 284 17.90 -1.51 8.32
C PHE A 284 17.86 0.03 8.44
N LEU A 285 18.60 0.61 9.38
CA LEU A 285 18.70 2.05 9.54
C LEU A 285 19.27 2.75 8.29
N ALA A 286 20.30 2.16 7.68
CA ALA A 286 20.86 2.67 6.42
C ALA A 286 19.83 2.63 5.27
N GLU A 287 18.99 1.60 5.22
CA GLU A 287 17.95 1.48 4.22
C GLU A 287 16.86 2.54 4.39
N LEU A 288 16.39 2.77 5.61
CA LEU A 288 15.45 3.85 5.93
C LEU A 288 16.02 5.22 5.54
N ALA A 289 17.27 5.50 5.93
CA ALA A 289 17.94 6.76 5.58
C ALA A 289 18.04 6.95 4.06
N ARG A 290 18.40 5.91 3.33
CA ARG A 290 18.53 5.93 1.87
C ARG A 290 17.20 6.23 1.16
N GLN A 291 16.10 5.66 1.66
CA GLN A 291 14.81 5.74 0.99
C GLN A 291 13.99 6.97 1.39
N THR A 292 14.03 7.37 2.65
CA THR A 292 13.12 8.37 3.22
C THR A 292 13.83 9.47 4.02
N SER A 293 15.15 9.56 3.98
CA SER A 293 15.96 10.48 4.82
C SER A 293 15.69 10.31 6.32
N THR A 294 15.37 9.10 6.75
CA THR A 294 15.11 8.80 8.16
C THR A 294 16.41 8.87 8.95
N GLU A 295 16.47 9.76 9.92
CA GLU A 295 17.57 9.89 10.85
C GLU A 295 17.34 9.08 12.13
N ILE A 296 16.06 8.90 12.53
CA ILE A 296 15.66 8.16 13.72
C ILE A 296 14.49 7.25 13.36
N ALA A 297 14.60 5.98 13.71
CA ALA A 297 13.51 5.02 13.61
C ALA A 297 12.98 4.66 15.01
N ILE A 298 11.65 4.58 15.17
CA ILE A 298 11.03 4.09 16.39
C ILE A 298 10.36 2.76 16.05
N ALA A 299 10.95 1.67 16.53
CA ALA A 299 10.57 0.32 16.15
C ALA A 299 9.95 -0.47 17.29
N SER A 300 9.23 -1.53 16.96
CA SER A 300 8.82 -2.61 17.87
C SER A 300 9.34 -3.96 17.36
N SER A 301 9.57 -4.92 18.25
CA SER A 301 10.01 -6.25 17.85
C SER A 301 8.85 -7.05 17.27
N VAL A 302 9.06 -7.68 16.11
CA VAL A 302 8.12 -8.63 15.50
C VAL A 302 7.91 -9.84 16.42
N GLU A 303 8.99 -10.40 16.96
CA GLU A 303 8.92 -11.52 17.92
C GLU A 303 8.06 -11.16 19.13
N ALA A 304 8.18 -9.91 19.63
CA ALA A 304 7.36 -9.47 20.76
C ALA A 304 5.87 -9.33 20.41
N ILE A 305 5.54 -9.03 19.15
CA ILE A 305 4.16 -8.92 18.68
C ILE A 305 3.56 -10.30 18.42
N GLU A 306 4.30 -11.20 17.78
CA GLU A 306 3.75 -12.42 17.20
C GLU A 306 3.90 -13.67 18.09
N THR A 307 4.93 -13.72 18.94
CA THR A 307 5.28 -14.98 19.64
C THR A 307 5.59 -14.81 21.13
N ASP A 308 6.63 -14.05 21.49
CA ASP A 308 7.14 -13.93 22.87
C ASP A 308 7.48 -12.47 23.20
N SER A 309 6.56 -11.82 23.92
CA SER A 309 6.72 -10.40 24.26
C SER A 309 7.95 -10.12 25.13
N GLU A 310 8.34 -11.04 26.03
CA GLU A 310 9.52 -10.86 26.87
C GLU A 310 10.83 -11.02 26.09
N ALA A 311 10.93 -12.06 25.26
CA ALA A 311 12.10 -12.32 24.42
C ALA A 311 12.31 -11.18 23.42
N GLY A 312 11.25 -10.80 22.68
CA GLY A 312 11.34 -9.75 21.67
C GLY A 312 11.59 -8.36 22.26
N ASN A 313 10.98 -8.02 23.40
CA ASN A 313 11.27 -6.75 24.10
C ASN A 313 12.71 -6.67 24.60
N ARG A 314 13.28 -7.78 25.07
CA ARG A 314 14.69 -7.82 25.47
C ARG A 314 15.61 -7.55 24.28
N LEU A 315 15.37 -8.19 23.12
CA LEU A 315 16.15 -7.96 21.90
C LEU A 315 16.03 -6.48 21.43
N LEU A 316 14.84 -5.91 21.51
CA LEU A 316 14.64 -4.49 21.18
C LEU A 316 15.46 -3.56 22.09
N VAL A 317 15.46 -3.80 23.40
CA VAL A 317 16.23 -3.00 24.37
C VAL A 317 17.74 -3.11 24.09
N GLU A 318 18.21 -4.31 23.77
CA GLU A 318 19.61 -4.55 23.40
C GLU A 318 19.99 -3.81 22.11
N ALA A 319 19.13 -3.82 21.09
CA ALA A 319 19.33 -3.10 19.83
C ALA A 319 19.34 -1.57 20.03
N CYS A 320 18.39 -1.03 20.79
CA CYS A 320 18.36 0.41 21.10
C CYS A 320 19.59 0.89 21.87
N ALA A 321 20.14 0.06 22.74
CA ALA A 321 21.37 0.38 23.48
C ALA A 321 22.62 0.44 22.57
N GLN A 322 22.61 -0.27 21.44
CA GLN A 322 23.73 -0.32 20.48
C GLN A 322 23.62 0.75 19.40
N HIS A 323 22.40 1.18 19.04
CA HIS A 323 22.13 2.08 17.92
C HIS A 323 21.40 3.35 18.41
N PRO A 324 22.09 4.48 18.57
CA PRO A 324 21.48 5.71 19.11
C PRO A 324 20.35 6.30 18.23
N ASN A 325 20.32 5.93 16.95
CA ASN A 325 19.28 6.34 16.00
C ASN A 325 18.08 5.38 15.96
N LEU A 326 18.12 4.32 16.77
CA LEU A 326 17.03 3.37 16.95
C LEU A 326 16.40 3.56 18.31
N LEU A 327 15.12 3.94 18.31
CA LEU A 327 14.32 4.03 19.51
C LEU A 327 13.29 2.90 19.50
N GLY A 328 12.72 2.59 20.67
CA GLY A 328 11.87 1.41 20.84
C GLY A 328 10.52 1.69 21.48
N TYR A 329 9.51 1.00 20.96
CA TYR A 329 8.26 0.74 21.66
C TYR A 329 8.33 -0.65 22.31
N LEU A 330 8.22 -0.75 23.63
CA LEU A 330 7.97 -2.07 24.24
C LEU A 330 6.60 -2.57 23.80
N VAL A 331 6.53 -3.82 23.41
CA VAL A 331 5.24 -4.45 23.09
C VAL A 331 4.56 -4.86 24.38
N ALA A 332 3.31 -4.46 24.57
CA ALA A 332 2.47 -4.81 25.70
C ALA A 332 1.32 -5.71 25.25
N ASP A 333 1.30 -6.95 25.75
CA ASP A 333 0.25 -7.92 25.44
C ASP A 333 -1.00 -7.65 26.29
N PRO A 334 -2.16 -7.34 25.67
CA PRO A 334 -3.40 -7.15 26.41
C PRO A 334 -3.96 -8.43 27.05
N ASN A 335 -3.48 -9.61 26.64
CA ASN A 335 -3.90 -10.90 27.21
C ASN A 335 -3.17 -11.22 28.53
N ASP A 336 -2.03 -10.55 28.82
CA ASP A 336 -1.29 -10.68 30.07
C ASP A 336 -0.83 -9.29 30.59
N VAL A 337 -1.76 -8.56 31.18
CA VAL A 337 -1.54 -7.21 31.70
C VAL A 337 -0.49 -7.19 32.83
N GLU A 338 -0.38 -8.26 33.62
CA GLU A 338 0.63 -8.33 34.69
C GLU A 338 2.04 -8.56 34.12
N ALA A 339 2.19 -9.40 33.08
CA ALA A 339 3.46 -9.53 32.37
C ALA A 339 3.85 -8.20 31.72
N ALA A 340 2.91 -7.51 31.04
CA ALA A 340 3.16 -6.20 30.46
C ALA A 340 3.63 -5.18 31.53
N ARG A 341 2.96 -5.13 32.69
CA ARG A 341 3.37 -4.31 33.83
C ARG A 341 4.78 -4.64 34.33
N ALA A 342 5.11 -5.93 34.42
CA ALA A 342 6.44 -6.39 34.86
C ALA A 342 7.53 -5.97 33.87
N GLN A 343 7.30 -6.12 32.57
CA GLN A 343 8.22 -5.73 31.52
C GLN A 343 8.43 -4.21 31.46
N ILE A 344 7.37 -3.43 31.60
CA ILE A 344 7.45 -1.95 31.70
C ILE A 344 8.30 -1.53 32.91
N ARG A 345 8.09 -2.13 34.08
CA ARG A 345 8.95 -1.85 35.25
C ARG A 345 10.41 -2.21 35.04
N ARG A 346 10.68 -3.27 34.27
CA ARG A 346 12.03 -3.75 34.01
C ARG A 346 12.77 -2.91 32.96
N TRP A 347 12.11 -2.53 31.90
CA TRP A 347 12.74 -1.95 30.71
C TRP A 347 12.21 -0.57 30.32
N GLY A 348 11.14 -0.10 30.93
CA GLY A 348 10.51 1.16 30.53
C GLY A 348 11.43 2.38 30.58
N ASP A 349 12.37 2.40 31.51
CA ASP A 349 13.38 3.46 31.61
C ASP A 349 14.73 3.10 30.96
N ALA A 350 14.80 2.00 30.21
CA ALA A 350 16.02 1.65 29.48
C ALA A 350 16.32 2.69 28.40
N PRO A 351 17.61 2.97 28.13
CA PRO A 351 18.01 3.89 27.07
C PRO A 351 17.39 3.51 25.72
N GLY A 352 16.84 4.51 25.01
CA GLY A 352 16.19 4.33 23.73
C GLY A 352 14.73 3.88 23.78
N ILE A 353 14.20 3.44 24.92
CA ILE A 353 12.77 3.10 25.02
C ILE A 353 11.94 4.37 25.22
N VAL A 354 11.01 4.65 24.29
CA VAL A 354 10.26 5.91 24.22
C VAL A 354 8.75 5.74 24.30
N GLY A 355 8.22 4.51 24.24
CA GLY A 355 6.78 4.29 24.25
C GLY A 355 6.41 2.81 24.30
N ILE A 356 5.12 2.55 24.06
CA ILE A 356 4.52 1.21 24.08
C ILE A 356 3.85 0.94 22.73
N LYS A 357 3.92 -0.30 22.22
CA LYS A 357 3.14 -0.82 21.09
C LYS A 357 2.11 -1.83 21.58
N ILE A 358 0.90 -1.72 21.08
CA ILE A 358 -0.11 -2.78 21.10
C ILE A 358 -0.25 -3.26 19.67
N GLY A 359 0.07 -4.53 19.43
CA GLY A 359 0.04 -5.18 18.10
C GLY A 359 -1.33 -5.72 17.73
N CYS A 360 -1.51 -6.12 16.46
CA CYS A 360 -2.75 -6.71 15.94
C CYS A 360 -2.85 -8.21 16.22
N GLU A 361 -1.73 -8.93 16.24
CA GLU A 361 -1.69 -10.40 16.37
C GLU A 361 -2.11 -10.86 17.76
N GLN A 362 -2.04 -9.99 18.75
CA GLN A 362 -2.53 -10.25 20.12
C GLN A 362 -4.06 -10.28 20.20
N SER A 363 -4.73 -10.02 19.09
CA SER A 363 -6.13 -10.35 18.78
C SER A 363 -7.18 -9.97 19.83
N GLN A 364 -6.99 -8.79 20.44
CA GLN A 364 -8.03 -8.22 21.29
C GLN A 364 -8.69 -7.03 20.58
N PRO A 365 -10.00 -7.09 20.31
CA PRO A 365 -10.71 -5.93 19.79
C PRO A 365 -10.45 -4.70 20.65
N THR A 366 -10.23 -3.54 20.03
CA THR A 366 -9.96 -2.27 20.75
C THR A 366 -11.03 -1.98 21.81
N ALA A 367 -12.28 -2.43 21.58
CA ALA A 367 -13.39 -2.30 22.52
C ALA A 367 -13.38 -3.31 23.69
N SER A 368 -12.41 -4.23 23.75
CA SER A 368 -12.36 -5.28 24.80
C SER A 368 -12.03 -4.72 26.17
N THR A 369 -12.35 -5.51 27.21
CA THR A 369 -11.98 -5.18 28.60
C THR A 369 -10.47 -5.27 28.79
N ALA A 370 -9.81 -6.24 28.14
CA ALA A 370 -8.37 -6.44 28.21
C ALA A 370 -7.60 -5.17 27.76
N ILE A 371 -8.00 -4.56 26.66
CA ILE A 371 -7.42 -3.30 26.19
C ILE A 371 -7.63 -2.18 27.21
N ARG A 372 -8.85 -2.02 27.77
CA ARG A 372 -9.11 -1.00 28.77
C ARG A 372 -8.30 -1.21 30.05
N ASP A 373 -8.11 -2.45 30.49
CA ASP A 373 -7.33 -2.77 31.69
C ASP A 373 -5.83 -2.50 31.46
N LEU A 374 -5.33 -2.84 30.26
CA LEU A 374 -3.96 -2.50 29.88
C LEU A 374 -3.74 -0.99 29.86
N PHE A 375 -4.65 -0.18 29.29
CA PHE A 375 -4.51 1.28 29.25
C PHE A 375 -4.46 1.94 30.64
N ARG A 376 -5.03 1.35 31.68
CA ARG A 376 -4.87 1.83 33.07
C ARG A 376 -3.40 1.71 33.53
N VAL A 377 -2.74 0.60 33.17
CA VAL A 377 -1.31 0.39 33.46
C VAL A 377 -0.45 1.38 32.67
N LEU A 378 -0.77 1.56 31.39
CA LEU A 378 -0.02 2.44 30.49
C LEU A 378 -0.17 3.92 30.88
N ALA A 379 -1.33 4.32 31.41
CA ALA A 379 -1.54 5.67 31.92
C ALA A 379 -0.66 6.01 33.13
N ASP A 380 -0.37 5.03 33.98
CA ASP A 380 0.56 5.20 35.13
C ASP A 380 2.01 5.34 34.62
N TYR A 381 2.37 4.66 33.52
CA TYR A 381 3.68 4.79 32.90
C TYR A 381 3.86 6.13 32.15
N GLY A 382 2.79 6.62 31.52
CA GLY A 382 2.69 7.99 30.99
C GLY A 382 3.45 8.28 29.69
N ARG A 383 4.04 7.29 29.01
CA ARG A 383 4.70 7.46 27.70
C ARG A 383 3.75 7.17 26.54
N PRO A 384 4.04 7.66 25.31
CA PRO A 384 3.19 7.45 24.15
C PRO A 384 2.86 5.98 23.90
N VAL A 385 1.60 5.70 23.55
CA VAL A 385 1.11 4.36 23.18
C VAL A 385 0.72 4.34 21.72
N LYS A 386 1.40 3.53 20.91
CA LYS A 386 0.98 3.23 19.54
C LYS A 386 0.10 1.99 19.55
N ILE A 387 -1.08 2.08 18.98
CA ILE A 387 -2.03 0.95 18.90
C ILE A 387 -2.40 0.63 17.47
N HIS A 388 -2.30 -0.64 17.10
CA HIS A 388 -2.99 -1.22 15.97
C HIS A 388 -4.43 -1.50 16.40
N ASN A 389 -5.41 -0.82 15.79
CA ASN A 389 -6.80 -0.98 16.19
C ASN A 389 -7.43 -2.19 15.51
N ASP A 390 -8.34 -2.85 16.19
CA ASP A 390 -9.08 -4.00 15.67
C ASP A 390 -10.54 -4.01 16.11
N GLY A 391 -11.37 -4.67 15.31
CA GLY A 391 -12.77 -4.95 15.59
C GLY A 391 -13.73 -3.78 15.42
N PRO A 392 -15.03 -4.05 15.42
CA PRO A 392 -16.07 -3.03 15.29
C PRO A 392 -16.13 -2.14 16.53
N GLY A 393 -16.42 -0.83 16.33
CA GLY A 393 -16.54 0.17 17.39
C GLY A 393 -15.19 0.56 18.03
N TRP A 394 -14.07 0.27 17.35
CA TRP A 394 -12.72 0.61 17.79
C TRP A 394 -12.55 2.11 18.03
N ASP A 395 -13.14 2.94 17.21
CA ASP A 395 -13.08 4.40 17.28
C ASP A 395 -13.75 4.95 18.54
N ALA A 396 -14.97 4.52 18.81
CA ALA A 396 -15.69 4.91 20.04
C ALA A 396 -14.97 4.40 21.30
N ALA A 397 -14.44 3.19 21.26
CA ALA A 397 -13.68 2.62 22.37
C ALA A 397 -12.39 3.40 22.64
N LEU A 398 -11.63 3.73 21.59
CA LEU A 398 -10.39 4.48 21.72
C LEU A 398 -10.63 5.92 22.18
N LEU A 399 -11.72 6.55 21.71
CA LEU A 399 -12.16 7.86 22.22
C LEU A 399 -12.46 7.81 23.72
N GLY A 400 -13.20 6.79 24.18
CA GLY A 400 -13.48 6.59 25.61
C GLY A 400 -12.21 6.40 26.45
N ILE A 401 -11.22 5.68 25.93
CA ILE A 401 -9.91 5.50 26.56
C ILE A 401 -9.17 6.85 26.63
N ALA A 402 -9.11 7.61 25.56
CA ALA A 402 -8.46 8.92 25.53
C ALA A 402 -9.11 9.91 26.49
N GLN A 403 -10.43 9.90 26.61
CA GLN A 403 -11.17 10.72 27.58
C GLN A 403 -10.91 10.31 29.01
N ALA A 404 -10.75 9.00 29.29
CA ALA A 404 -10.39 8.50 30.62
C ALA A 404 -8.94 8.82 30.99
N HIS A 405 -8.05 8.94 30.02
CA HIS A 405 -6.62 9.18 30.21
C HIS A 405 -6.12 10.37 29.36
N PRO A 406 -6.62 11.60 29.58
CA PRO A 406 -6.42 12.72 28.65
C PRO A 406 -4.97 13.21 28.55
N ARG A 407 -4.08 12.78 29.44
CA ARG A 407 -2.65 13.11 29.40
C ARG A 407 -1.78 12.04 28.72
N LEU A 408 -2.34 10.85 28.43
CA LEU A 408 -1.63 9.77 27.78
C LEU A 408 -1.66 9.97 26.27
N PRO A 409 -0.54 10.22 25.60
CA PRO A 409 -0.52 10.30 24.14
C PRO A 409 -0.82 8.94 23.52
N ILE A 410 -1.75 8.90 22.57
CA ILE A 410 -2.14 7.68 21.84
C ILE A 410 -1.92 7.92 20.36
N ILE A 411 -1.23 7.01 19.69
CA ILE A 411 -0.94 7.08 18.26
C ILE A 411 -1.77 6.01 17.56
N VAL A 412 -2.70 6.44 16.73
CA VAL A 412 -3.49 5.56 15.85
C VAL A 412 -2.59 5.10 14.72
N ALA A 413 -2.20 3.83 14.75
CA ALA A 413 -1.43 3.23 13.68
C ALA A 413 -2.28 3.09 12.40
N HIS A 414 -1.66 3.26 11.24
CA HIS A 414 -2.29 3.15 9.90
C HIS A 414 -3.48 4.11 9.67
N GLY A 415 -3.71 5.05 10.56
CA GLY A 415 -4.85 5.97 10.49
C GLY A 415 -6.23 5.32 10.66
N GLY A 416 -6.30 4.08 11.18
CA GLY A 416 -7.56 3.36 11.36
C GLY A 416 -7.37 1.86 11.61
N LEU A 417 -8.18 1.03 10.96
CA LEU A 417 -8.07 -0.44 10.95
C LEU A 417 -7.15 -0.88 9.80
N GLY A 418 -5.84 -0.79 9.97
CA GLY A 418 -4.84 -1.15 8.95
C GLY A 418 -4.83 -0.25 7.70
N THR A 419 -5.70 0.76 7.62
CA THR A 419 -5.77 1.70 6.50
C THR A 419 -6.35 3.05 6.95
N PRO A 420 -5.91 4.19 6.37
CA PRO A 420 -6.41 5.51 6.70
C PRO A 420 -7.93 5.62 6.57
N SER A 421 -8.58 6.23 7.55
CA SER A 421 -10.04 6.35 7.63
C SER A 421 -10.50 7.73 8.13
N ALA A 422 -11.75 8.07 7.81
CA ALA A 422 -12.38 9.29 8.31
C ALA A 422 -12.59 9.26 9.82
N GLU A 423 -12.82 8.07 10.39
CA GLU A 423 -12.96 7.83 11.81
C GLU A 423 -11.63 8.12 12.55
N GLY A 424 -10.50 7.62 12.02
CA GLY A 424 -9.18 7.91 12.57
C GLY A 424 -8.86 9.42 12.58
N ALA A 425 -9.17 10.13 11.48
CA ALA A 425 -9.02 11.58 11.44
C ALA A 425 -9.93 12.26 12.48
N ALA A 426 -11.20 11.85 12.59
CA ALA A 426 -12.15 12.42 13.55
C ALA A 426 -11.67 12.30 15.00
N LEU A 427 -11.06 11.17 15.37
CA LEU A 427 -10.52 10.97 16.71
C LEU A 427 -9.46 12.03 17.08
N THR A 428 -8.63 12.44 16.13
CA THR A 428 -7.63 13.50 16.37
C THR A 428 -8.25 14.88 16.58
N GLU A 429 -9.45 15.12 16.03
CA GLU A 429 -10.21 16.34 16.26
C GLU A 429 -10.93 16.35 17.62
N MET A 430 -11.32 15.15 18.11
CA MET A 430 -12.15 14.98 19.31
C MET A 430 -11.34 14.83 20.61
N ALA A 431 -10.08 14.44 20.56
CA ALA A 431 -9.23 14.27 21.73
C ALA A 431 -7.81 14.80 21.49
N ASP A 432 -7.33 15.67 22.41
CA ASP A 432 -6.01 16.29 22.29
C ASP A 432 -4.85 15.30 22.37
N SER A 433 -5.03 14.21 23.09
CA SER A 433 -4.03 13.17 23.27
C SER A 433 -3.91 12.20 22.09
N ILE A 434 -4.82 12.25 21.11
CA ILE A 434 -4.77 11.34 19.95
C ILE A 434 -3.95 11.95 18.81
N HIS A 435 -2.95 11.20 18.37
CA HIS A 435 -2.09 11.41 17.21
C HIS A 435 -2.34 10.33 16.18
N LEU A 436 -1.79 10.50 14.95
CA LEU A 436 -2.02 9.57 13.87
C LEU A 436 -0.82 9.51 12.91
N GLU A 437 -0.53 8.33 12.37
CA GLU A 437 0.26 8.12 11.15
C GLU A 437 -0.55 7.24 10.18
N MET A 438 -0.17 7.19 8.89
CA MET A 438 -1.03 6.59 7.87
C MET A 438 -0.29 5.60 6.93
N CYS A 439 0.77 4.94 7.41
CA CYS A 439 1.40 3.89 6.62
C CYS A 439 0.40 2.77 6.31
N SER A 440 0.35 2.30 5.09
CA SER A 440 -0.53 1.20 4.68
C SER A 440 -0.20 0.72 3.27
N SER A 441 -0.29 -0.57 3.04
CA SER A 441 -0.18 -1.16 1.70
C SER A 441 -1.46 -1.05 0.86
N PHE A 442 -2.60 -0.76 1.49
CA PHE A 442 -3.93 -0.70 0.85
C PHE A 442 -4.59 0.68 0.91
N ALA A 443 -3.79 1.74 1.08
CA ALA A 443 -4.31 3.09 1.23
C ALA A 443 -5.14 3.52 -0.01
N ASP A 444 -6.39 3.93 0.24
CA ASP A 444 -7.21 4.62 -0.76
C ASP A 444 -6.81 6.10 -0.77
N LEU A 445 -6.33 6.59 -1.91
CA LEU A 445 -5.77 7.94 -2.04
C LEU A 445 -6.71 9.05 -1.59
N ARG A 446 -8.01 8.89 -1.78
CA ARG A 446 -8.99 9.91 -1.33
C ARG A 446 -9.14 9.93 0.18
N ARG A 447 -9.11 8.76 0.82
CA ARG A 447 -9.08 8.68 2.29
C ARG A 447 -7.80 9.25 2.85
N VAL A 448 -6.67 8.94 2.21
CA VAL A 448 -5.36 9.52 2.54
C VAL A 448 -5.42 11.05 2.47
N ARG A 449 -5.94 11.61 1.37
CA ARG A 449 -6.13 13.06 1.20
C ARG A 449 -7.13 13.66 2.20
N GLU A 450 -8.18 12.94 2.55
CA GLU A 450 -9.12 13.34 3.59
C GLU A 450 -8.43 13.41 4.96
N VAL A 451 -7.71 12.37 5.33
CA VAL A 451 -6.93 12.31 6.58
C VAL A 451 -5.91 13.46 6.63
N ALA A 452 -5.12 13.64 5.59
CA ALA A 452 -4.09 14.70 5.53
C ALA A 452 -4.67 16.12 5.67
N ARG A 453 -5.91 16.35 5.18
CA ARG A 453 -6.60 17.65 5.34
C ARG A 453 -7.21 17.86 6.71
N ARG A 454 -7.77 16.79 7.32
CA ARG A 454 -8.55 16.87 8.57
C ARG A 454 -7.67 16.84 9.81
N VAL A 455 -6.63 15.98 9.80
CA VAL A 455 -5.78 15.83 10.98
C VAL A 455 -5.07 17.15 11.30
N PRO A 456 -5.18 17.66 12.55
CA PRO A 456 -4.46 18.85 12.96
C PRO A 456 -2.96 18.70 12.71
N ALA A 457 -2.33 19.73 12.16
CA ALA A 457 -0.95 19.65 11.69
C ALA A 457 0.04 19.15 12.74
N HIS A 458 -0.20 19.45 14.03
CA HIS A 458 0.66 19.04 15.15
C HIS A 458 0.42 17.63 15.69
N LYS A 459 -0.52 16.87 15.10
CA LYS A 459 -0.89 15.50 15.49
C LYS A 459 -0.61 14.46 14.42
N PHE A 460 -0.17 14.88 13.23
CA PHE A 460 0.09 14.01 12.11
C PHE A 460 1.58 13.70 12.02
N MET A 461 1.94 12.43 11.94
CA MET A 461 3.33 11.97 11.92
C MET A 461 3.59 11.05 10.74
N PHE A 462 4.88 10.89 10.41
CA PHE A 462 5.35 9.95 9.41
C PHE A 462 5.64 8.58 10.03
N GLY A 463 5.33 7.51 9.30
CA GLY A 463 5.67 6.14 9.61
C GLY A 463 5.65 5.30 8.35
N THR A 464 6.42 4.21 8.30
CA THR A 464 6.57 3.39 7.08
C THR A 464 6.07 1.96 7.21
N ASP A 465 6.00 1.40 8.41
CA ASP A 465 5.75 -0.01 8.65
C ASP A 465 6.88 -0.93 8.09
N ALA A 466 8.08 -0.35 7.96
CA ALA A 466 9.25 -1.10 7.50
C ALA A 466 9.70 -2.14 8.54
N PRO A 467 10.21 -3.29 8.11
CA PRO A 467 10.53 -3.74 6.78
C PRO A 467 9.36 -4.44 6.05
N LEU A 468 8.16 -4.56 6.66
CA LEU A 468 7.00 -5.14 5.96
C LEU A 468 6.73 -4.38 4.67
N LEU A 469 6.71 -3.05 4.74
CA LEU A 469 6.51 -2.20 3.58
C LEU A 469 7.83 -1.54 3.13
N GLU A 470 7.95 -1.32 1.82
CA GLU A 470 9.00 -0.53 1.19
C GLU A 470 8.87 0.94 1.64
N PRO A 471 9.84 1.52 2.36
CA PRO A 471 9.72 2.89 2.87
C PRO A 471 9.42 3.92 1.78
N ALA A 472 10.04 3.80 0.62
CA ALA A 472 9.81 4.69 -0.51
C ALA A 472 8.40 4.55 -1.11
N PHE A 473 7.81 3.33 -1.09
CA PHE A 473 6.41 3.13 -1.49
C PHE A 473 5.48 3.91 -0.57
N VAL A 474 5.67 3.80 0.75
CA VAL A 474 4.86 4.51 1.74
C VAL A 474 5.08 6.02 1.65
N LEU A 475 6.32 6.48 1.47
CA LEU A 475 6.62 7.90 1.22
C LEU A 475 5.79 8.44 0.03
N GLY A 476 5.63 7.65 -1.04
CA GLY A 476 4.79 8.01 -2.19
C GLY A 476 3.33 8.26 -1.80
N THR A 477 2.79 7.51 -0.85
CA THR A 477 1.44 7.75 -0.30
C THR A 477 1.36 9.12 0.41
N TYR A 478 2.35 9.48 1.23
CA TYR A 478 2.41 10.80 1.87
C TYR A 478 2.57 11.93 0.84
N GLN A 479 3.35 11.74 -0.21
CA GLN A 479 3.54 12.72 -1.28
C GLN A 479 2.24 12.99 -2.05
N ASP A 480 1.48 11.94 -2.37
CA ASP A 480 0.19 12.06 -3.07
C ASP A 480 -0.97 12.48 -2.14
N ALA A 481 -0.74 12.50 -0.83
CA ALA A 481 -1.71 12.95 0.17
C ALA A 481 -2.09 14.43 0.02
N GLY A 482 -1.22 15.23 -0.61
CA GLY A 482 -1.42 16.67 -0.75
C GLY A 482 -1.18 17.43 0.56
N ILE A 483 -0.20 16.98 1.34
CA ILE A 483 0.25 17.70 2.54
C ILE A 483 0.81 19.05 2.11
N PRO A 484 0.33 20.17 2.68
CA PRO A 484 0.88 21.50 2.36
C PRO A 484 2.36 21.60 2.71
N ALA A 485 3.15 22.26 1.88
CA ALA A 485 4.60 22.37 2.05
C ALA A 485 5.03 22.96 3.42
N ASP A 486 4.24 23.87 3.97
CA ASP A 486 4.45 24.45 5.30
C ASP A 486 4.19 23.49 6.45
N ARG A 487 3.58 22.31 6.19
CA ARG A 487 3.32 21.25 7.18
C ARG A 487 4.28 20.07 7.05
N GLU A 488 5.06 19.97 6.00
CA GLU A 488 5.94 18.81 5.77
C GLU A 488 6.95 18.62 6.91
N ALA A 489 7.61 19.68 7.36
CA ALA A 489 8.55 19.60 8.49
C ALA A 489 7.86 19.06 9.76
N ALA A 490 6.64 19.51 10.02
CA ALA A 490 5.86 19.05 11.17
C ALA A 490 5.55 17.54 11.06
N VAL A 491 5.11 17.06 9.89
CA VAL A 491 4.73 15.66 9.66
C VAL A 491 5.95 14.73 9.69
N TYR A 492 7.02 15.11 9.00
CA TYR A 492 8.19 14.25 8.88
C TYR A 492 9.13 14.29 10.09
N TRP A 493 9.11 15.39 10.89
CA TRP A 493 10.06 15.56 11.99
C TRP A 493 9.46 16.14 13.27
N ASP A 494 8.98 17.39 13.27
CA ASP A 494 8.77 18.18 14.49
C ASP A 494 7.75 17.57 15.45
N ASN A 495 6.70 16.95 14.93
CA ASN A 495 5.64 16.35 15.75
C ASN A 495 6.16 15.14 16.53
N ALA A 496 6.89 14.25 15.85
CA ALA A 496 7.52 13.12 16.49
C ALA A 496 8.62 13.56 17.48
N ALA A 497 9.48 14.50 17.07
CA ALA A 497 10.52 15.04 17.95
C ALA A 497 9.95 15.59 19.25
N ARG A 498 8.89 16.40 19.15
CA ARG A 498 8.18 16.95 20.32
C ARG A 498 7.53 15.86 21.17
N LEU A 499 6.83 14.89 20.56
CA LEU A 499 6.08 13.87 21.26
C LEU A 499 6.98 12.91 22.05
N PHE A 500 8.13 12.57 21.48
CA PHE A 500 9.09 11.62 22.06
C PHE A 500 10.27 12.30 22.77
N GLY A 501 10.30 13.64 22.84
CA GLY A 501 11.39 14.37 23.49
C GLY A 501 12.74 14.22 22.81
N ILE A 502 12.73 14.11 21.48
CA ILE A 502 13.94 14.01 20.64
C ILE A 502 14.45 15.43 20.38
N GLY A 503 15.67 15.71 20.80
CA GLY A 503 16.32 17.03 20.67
C GLY A 503 17.06 17.26 19.37
#